data_77908aaed0d0aa2d793f92ec8ddec774
#
_entry.id   77908aaed0d0aa2d793f92ec8ddec774
#
_cell.length_a   1.000
_cell.length_b   1.000
_cell.length_c   1.000
_cell.angle_alpha   90.00
_cell.angle_beta   90.00
_cell.angle_gamma   90.00
#
_symmetry.space_group_name_H-M   'P 1'
#
loop_
_entity.id
_entity.type
_entity.pdbx_description
1 polymer ?
#
loop_
_entity_poly.entity_id
_entity_poly.type
_entity_poly.pdbx_seq_one_letter_code
_entity_poly.pdbx_strand_id
1 'polypeptide(L)'
;MNITNTPTSPVAIITGGAGGLGFAIAERLVRKGARVALFDFNEEALQKAQRELGEPTFVAKVDVADRTAVGLAVEAVAEAFGRINILINCAGITGYTNIKSHEVDLEDFNRVMRVNVNGCLNTFQAVVPHMLRQEYGRVLHFASISGKEGNAGMLAYSTSKAAVIGMTKVQGKEYAGTGITVNAIAPAVILTEIHTIMPEAQIKYMTDKIPMKRCGTKDEVAAIVEFIVSPEASFTTGFTFDLSGGRATY
;
A
#
# COMPACT_ATOMS: atom_id res chain seq x y z
N MET A 1 12.07 23.73 5.80
CA MET A 1 12.42 22.37 5.36
C MET A 1 13.44 22.47 4.25
N ASN A 2 14.63 21.90 4.44
CA ASN A 2 15.64 21.88 3.38
C ASN A 2 15.24 20.90 2.30
N ILE A 3 14.92 21.38 1.11
CA ILE A 3 14.66 20.56 -0.11
C ILE A 3 15.93 19.79 -0.55
N THR A 4 17.06 20.03 0.11
CA THR A 4 18.38 19.51 -0.24
C THR A 4 18.58 18.00 0.00
N ASN A 5 17.68 17.32 0.74
CA ASN A 5 17.81 15.88 1.06
C ASN A 5 17.02 14.96 0.10
N THR A 6 16.54 15.48 -1.02
CA THR A 6 15.80 14.67 -2.01
C THR A 6 16.76 13.67 -2.68
N PRO A 7 16.52 12.36 -2.57
CA PRO A 7 17.39 11.36 -3.18
C PRO A 7 17.25 11.36 -4.70
N THR A 8 18.37 11.30 -5.41
CA THR A 8 18.40 11.18 -6.88
C THR A 8 17.99 9.78 -7.37
N SER A 9 18.19 8.76 -6.56
CA SER A 9 17.73 7.38 -6.78
C SER A 9 17.11 6.85 -5.49
N PRO A 10 15.81 7.11 -5.25
CA PRO A 10 15.16 6.71 -4.00
C PRO A 10 15.03 5.19 -3.91
N VAL A 11 15.08 4.67 -2.69
CA VAL A 11 14.84 3.27 -2.36
C VAL A 11 13.42 3.13 -1.82
N ALA A 12 12.62 2.27 -2.45
CA ALA A 12 11.23 2.01 -2.08
C ALA A 12 11.04 0.56 -1.62
N ILE A 13 10.50 0.38 -0.42
CA ILE A 13 9.96 -0.91 0.03
C ILE A 13 8.47 -0.96 -0.32
N ILE A 14 8.04 -2.04 -0.98
CA ILE A 14 6.66 -2.25 -1.40
C ILE A 14 6.20 -3.61 -0.89
N THR A 15 5.24 -3.63 0.05
CA THR A 15 4.62 -4.87 0.51
C THR A 15 3.49 -5.29 -0.43
N GLY A 16 3.28 -6.60 -0.59
CA GLY A 16 2.39 -7.10 -1.66
C GLY A 16 2.95 -6.77 -3.05
N GLY A 17 4.29 -6.68 -3.17
CA GLY A 17 4.97 -6.15 -4.34
C GLY A 17 5.11 -7.13 -5.51
N ALA A 18 4.79 -8.41 -5.30
CA ALA A 18 5.02 -9.45 -6.30
C ALA A 18 3.92 -9.53 -7.38
N GLY A 19 2.81 -8.83 -7.21
CA GLY A 19 1.70 -8.88 -8.16
C GLY A 19 0.73 -7.72 -8.04
N GLY A 20 -0.28 -7.71 -8.90
CA GLY A 20 -1.39 -6.76 -8.85
C GLY A 20 -0.95 -5.30 -8.86
N LEU A 21 -1.42 -4.55 -7.85
CA LEU A 21 -1.13 -3.12 -7.71
C LEU A 21 0.32 -2.88 -7.29
N GLY A 22 0.85 -3.69 -6.36
CA GLY A 22 2.21 -3.54 -5.86
C GLY A 22 3.25 -3.66 -6.97
N PHE A 23 3.08 -4.63 -7.86
CA PHE A 23 3.98 -4.79 -9.00
C PHE A 23 3.89 -3.62 -10.01
N ALA A 24 2.68 -3.17 -10.37
CA ALA A 24 2.51 -2.04 -11.26
C ALA A 24 3.14 -0.74 -10.71
N ILE A 25 3.06 -0.55 -9.39
CA ILE A 25 3.72 0.56 -8.71
C ILE A 25 5.24 0.40 -8.76
N ALA A 26 5.76 -0.80 -8.47
CA ALA A 26 7.19 -1.09 -8.54
C ALA A 26 7.75 -0.80 -9.93
N GLU A 27 7.10 -1.32 -10.97
CA GLU A 27 7.48 -1.10 -12.37
C GLU A 27 7.52 0.40 -12.72
N ARG A 28 6.54 1.16 -12.28
CA ARG A 28 6.50 2.59 -12.51
C ARG A 28 7.63 3.33 -11.79
N LEU A 29 7.89 3.00 -10.53
CA LEU A 29 8.96 3.62 -9.76
C LEU A 29 10.35 3.27 -10.31
N VAL A 30 10.57 2.03 -10.77
CA VAL A 30 11.81 1.62 -11.44
C VAL A 30 12.03 2.43 -12.72
N ARG A 31 11.00 2.61 -13.55
CA ARG A 31 11.08 3.47 -14.75
C ARG A 31 11.43 4.93 -14.44
N LYS A 32 11.17 5.37 -13.21
CA LYS A 32 11.54 6.71 -12.70
C LYS A 32 12.88 6.75 -11.98
N GLY A 33 13.65 5.68 -12.02
CA GLY A 33 15.00 5.60 -11.46
C GLY A 33 15.06 5.23 -9.97
N ALA A 34 13.96 4.77 -9.38
CA ALA A 34 13.98 4.22 -8.02
C ALA A 34 14.54 2.80 -8.01
N ARG A 35 15.21 2.44 -6.90
CA ARG A 35 15.51 1.04 -6.56
C ARG A 35 14.37 0.51 -5.70
N VAL A 36 13.92 -0.71 -5.96
CA VAL A 36 12.78 -1.28 -5.26
C VAL A 36 13.14 -2.54 -4.48
N ALA A 37 12.50 -2.68 -3.33
CA ALA A 37 12.52 -3.90 -2.52
C ALA A 37 11.07 -4.41 -2.41
N LEU A 38 10.80 -5.61 -2.94
CA LEU A 38 9.49 -6.22 -2.94
C LEU A 38 9.38 -7.22 -1.80
N PHE A 39 8.42 -7.01 -0.92
CA PHE A 39 8.05 -7.93 0.14
C PHE A 39 6.72 -8.59 -0.22
N ASP A 40 6.69 -9.91 -0.24
CA ASP A 40 5.47 -10.66 -0.51
C ASP A 40 5.51 -12.02 0.20
N PHE A 41 4.36 -12.62 0.41
CA PHE A 41 4.26 -13.97 0.95
C PHE A 41 4.54 -15.04 -0.12
N ASN A 42 4.29 -14.73 -1.40
CA ASN A 42 4.43 -15.64 -2.53
C ASN A 42 5.83 -15.54 -3.15
N GLU A 43 6.66 -16.53 -2.83
CA GLU A 43 8.06 -16.58 -3.29
C GLU A 43 8.20 -16.73 -4.81
N GLU A 44 7.35 -17.54 -5.45
CA GLU A 44 7.39 -17.73 -6.91
C GLU A 44 7.05 -16.43 -7.65
N ALA A 45 6.03 -15.71 -7.16
CA ALA A 45 5.65 -14.42 -7.70
C ALA A 45 6.77 -13.37 -7.51
N LEU A 46 7.47 -13.40 -6.36
CA LEU A 46 8.64 -12.52 -6.12
C LEU A 46 9.76 -12.77 -7.12
N GLN A 47 10.11 -14.04 -7.37
CA GLN A 47 11.16 -14.40 -8.33
C GLN A 47 10.78 -14.00 -9.76
N LYS A 48 9.50 -14.13 -10.13
CA LYS A 48 8.99 -13.68 -11.41
C LYS A 48 9.10 -12.14 -11.50
N ALA A 49 8.62 -11.42 -10.51
CA ALA A 49 8.66 -9.96 -10.47
C ALA A 49 10.09 -9.43 -10.55
N GLN A 50 11.04 -10.07 -9.85
CA GLN A 50 12.46 -9.70 -9.92
C GLN A 50 13.04 -9.84 -11.33
N ARG A 51 12.71 -10.94 -12.02
CA ARG A 51 13.15 -11.14 -13.41
C ARG A 51 12.59 -10.10 -14.38
N GLU A 52 11.33 -9.71 -14.17
CA GLU A 52 10.64 -8.73 -15.03
C GLU A 52 11.15 -7.30 -14.80
N LEU A 53 11.43 -6.93 -13.55
CA LEU A 53 11.93 -5.59 -13.22
C LEU A 53 13.44 -5.43 -13.48
N GLY A 54 14.20 -6.53 -13.45
CA GLY A 54 15.65 -6.52 -13.60
C GLY A 54 16.40 -6.02 -12.36
N GLU A 55 17.72 -5.84 -12.52
CA GLU A 55 18.58 -5.33 -11.44
C GLU A 55 18.55 -3.79 -11.40
N PRO A 56 18.69 -3.16 -10.21
CA PRO A 56 18.76 -3.80 -8.90
C PRO A 56 17.38 -3.88 -8.23
N THR A 57 16.75 -5.06 -8.26
CA THR A 57 15.50 -5.32 -7.52
C THR A 57 15.79 -6.28 -6.38
N PHE A 58 15.54 -5.84 -5.13
CA PHE A 58 15.61 -6.70 -3.97
C PHE A 58 14.26 -7.42 -3.77
N VAL A 59 14.28 -8.68 -3.40
CA VAL A 59 13.07 -9.44 -3.06
C VAL A 59 13.23 -10.16 -1.75
N ALA A 60 12.18 -10.19 -0.93
CA ALA A 60 12.14 -10.97 0.31
C ALA A 60 10.77 -11.59 0.52
N LYS A 61 10.74 -12.89 0.84
CA LYS A 61 9.53 -13.57 1.30
C LYS A 61 9.24 -13.13 2.73
N VAL A 62 8.18 -12.36 2.92
CA VAL A 62 7.81 -11.77 4.21
C VAL A 62 6.31 -11.91 4.44
N ASP A 63 5.94 -12.48 5.58
CA ASP A 63 4.62 -12.26 6.14
C ASP A 63 4.63 -10.94 6.91
N VAL A 64 3.89 -9.95 6.44
CA VAL A 64 3.83 -8.62 7.09
C VAL A 64 3.24 -8.69 8.50
N ALA A 65 2.50 -9.75 8.83
CA ALA A 65 1.99 -9.99 10.18
C ALA A 65 3.08 -10.46 11.16
N ASP A 66 4.22 -10.96 10.66
CA ASP A 66 5.38 -11.34 11.48
C ASP A 66 6.33 -10.14 11.63
N ARG A 67 6.27 -9.52 12.81
CA ARG A 67 7.10 -8.35 13.15
C ARG A 67 8.60 -8.63 13.04
N THR A 68 9.03 -9.83 13.43
CA THR A 68 10.46 -10.20 13.41
C THR A 68 10.94 -10.37 11.97
N ALA A 69 10.19 -11.09 11.14
CA ALA A 69 10.50 -11.25 9.72
C ALA A 69 10.55 -9.91 8.99
N VAL A 70 9.60 -9.02 9.27
CA VAL A 70 9.58 -7.65 8.73
C VAL A 70 10.84 -6.89 9.13
N GLY A 71 11.22 -6.90 10.41
CA GLY A 71 12.42 -6.22 10.89
C GLY A 71 13.69 -6.70 10.19
N LEU A 72 13.90 -8.01 10.10
CA LEU A 72 15.05 -8.62 9.43
C LEU A 72 15.11 -8.24 7.94
N ALA A 73 13.99 -8.27 7.25
CA ALA A 73 13.92 -7.91 5.82
C ALA A 73 14.21 -6.43 5.58
N VAL A 74 13.74 -5.53 6.45
CA VAL A 74 14.01 -4.09 6.37
C VAL A 74 15.49 -3.80 6.59
N GLU A 75 16.13 -4.43 7.59
CA GLU A 75 17.59 -4.28 7.81
C GLU A 75 18.38 -4.79 6.60
N ALA A 76 18.02 -5.92 6.01
CA ALA A 76 18.67 -6.43 4.81
C ALA A 76 18.56 -5.45 3.62
N VAL A 77 17.43 -4.77 3.45
CA VAL A 77 17.28 -3.70 2.44
C VAL A 77 18.18 -2.51 2.77
N ALA A 78 18.25 -2.10 4.05
CA ALA A 78 19.11 -1.00 4.49
C ALA A 78 20.60 -1.31 4.26
N GLU A 79 21.02 -2.54 4.49
CA GLU A 79 22.39 -3.01 4.19
C GLU A 79 22.66 -3.02 2.69
N ALA A 80 21.76 -3.58 1.88
CA ALA A 80 21.94 -3.72 0.43
C ALA A 80 21.95 -2.37 -0.30
N PHE A 81 21.09 -1.44 0.12
CA PHE A 81 20.89 -0.19 -0.60
C PHE A 81 21.40 1.07 0.13
N GLY A 82 21.80 0.94 1.39
CA GLY A 82 22.35 2.02 2.21
C GLY A 82 21.31 3.05 2.70
N ARG A 83 20.06 2.95 2.24
CA ARG A 83 18.98 3.90 2.57
C ARG A 83 17.62 3.32 2.31
N ILE A 84 16.57 3.90 2.96
CA ILE A 84 15.16 3.61 2.70
C ILE A 84 14.40 4.94 2.68
N ASN A 85 13.82 5.31 1.54
CA ASN A 85 13.18 6.61 1.35
C ASN A 85 11.66 6.53 1.25
N ILE A 86 11.14 5.40 0.76
CA ILE A 86 9.73 5.21 0.47
C ILE A 86 9.28 3.89 1.07
N LEU A 87 8.13 3.90 1.73
CA LEU A 87 7.41 2.71 2.18
C LEU A 87 6.01 2.72 1.59
N ILE A 88 5.65 1.66 0.86
CA ILE A 88 4.31 1.48 0.29
C ILE A 88 3.72 0.19 0.86
N ASN A 89 2.74 0.34 1.74
CA ASN A 89 2.01 -0.76 2.34
C ASN A 89 0.82 -1.14 1.46
N CYS A 90 1.06 -2.01 0.47
CA CYS A 90 0.06 -2.51 -0.47
C CYS A 90 -0.45 -3.92 -0.12
N ALA A 91 0.26 -4.68 0.72
CA ALA A 91 -0.18 -5.99 1.19
C ALA A 91 -1.52 -5.89 1.93
N GLY A 92 -2.42 -6.81 1.64
CA GLY A 92 -3.71 -6.89 2.31
C GLY A 92 -4.58 -8.02 1.78
N ILE A 93 -5.52 -8.44 2.61
CA ILE A 93 -6.49 -9.51 2.30
C ILE A 93 -7.91 -9.02 2.61
N THR A 94 -8.89 -9.58 1.91
CA THR A 94 -10.31 -9.26 2.14
C THR A 94 -10.95 -10.07 3.27
N GLY A 95 -10.42 -11.27 3.55
CA GLY A 95 -11.10 -12.25 4.38
C GLY A 95 -12.34 -12.82 3.68
N TYR A 96 -13.21 -13.46 4.45
CA TYR A 96 -14.48 -13.95 3.96
C TYR A 96 -15.42 -12.77 3.65
N THR A 97 -16.19 -12.90 2.56
CA THR A 97 -17.10 -11.86 2.08
C THR A 97 -18.52 -12.40 1.93
N ASN A 98 -19.50 -11.50 1.77
CA ASN A 98 -20.92 -11.82 1.66
C ASN A 98 -21.50 -12.46 2.94
N ILE A 99 -20.96 -12.12 4.11
CA ILE A 99 -21.36 -12.61 5.43
C ILE A 99 -21.93 -11.45 6.24
N LYS A 100 -23.06 -11.66 6.92
CA LYS A 100 -23.64 -10.68 7.84
C LYS A 100 -22.81 -10.57 9.12
N SER A 101 -22.81 -9.40 9.73
CA SER A 101 -21.92 -9.10 10.87
C SER A 101 -22.05 -10.06 12.06
N HIS A 102 -23.24 -10.61 12.32
CA HIS A 102 -23.45 -11.57 13.42
C HIS A 102 -22.98 -13.00 13.11
N GLU A 103 -22.60 -13.28 11.84
CA GLU A 103 -22.12 -14.58 11.36
C GLU A 103 -20.61 -14.55 11.06
N VAL A 104 -19.96 -13.40 11.26
CA VAL A 104 -18.52 -13.26 10.96
C VAL A 104 -17.70 -14.15 11.89
N ASP A 105 -16.85 -14.98 11.27
CA ASP A 105 -15.86 -15.77 11.98
C ASP A 105 -14.79 -14.85 12.60
N LEU A 106 -14.61 -14.94 13.90
CA LEU A 106 -13.67 -14.11 14.64
C LEU A 106 -12.20 -14.42 14.28
N GLU A 107 -11.90 -15.65 13.93
CA GLU A 107 -10.54 -16.02 13.49
C GLU A 107 -10.19 -15.36 12.16
N ASP A 108 -11.13 -15.39 11.20
CA ASP A 108 -10.95 -14.67 9.94
C ASP A 108 -10.87 -13.16 10.13
N PHE A 109 -11.73 -12.60 10.98
CA PHE A 109 -11.67 -11.18 11.35
C PHE A 109 -10.28 -10.80 11.90
N ASN A 110 -9.77 -11.56 12.86
CA ASN A 110 -8.47 -11.33 13.45
C ASN A 110 -7.33 -11.52 12.45
N ARG A 111 -7.44 -12.48 11.53
CA ARG A 111 -6.48 -12.70 10.45
C ARG A 111 -6.41 -11.47 9.53
N VAL A 112 -7.55 -10.91 9.14
CA VAL A 112 -7.62 -9.68 8.33
C VAL A 112 -6.99 -8.50 9.06
N MET A 113 -7.29 -8.33 10.36
CA MET A 113 -6.70 -7.26 11.16
C MET A 113 -5.17 -7.42 11.31
N ARG A 114 -4.68 -8.64 11.54
CA ARG A 114 -3.23 -8.90 11.62
C ARG A 114 -2.51 -8.53 10.32
N VAL A 115 -3.05 -8.91 9.17
CA VAL A 115 -2.39 -8.61 7.89
C VAL A 115 -2.53 -7.12 7.55
N ASN A 116 -3.76 -6.60 7.53
CA ASN A 116 -4.04 -5.27 6.97
C ASN A 116 -3.63 -4.13 7.90
N VAL A 117 -3.72 -4.32 9.22
CA VAL A 117 -3.46 -3.26 10.21
C VAL A 117 -2.10 -3.46 10.86
N ASN A 118 -1.88 -4.63 11.50
CA ASN A 118 -0.60 -4.87 12.16
C ASN A 118 0.54 -4.96 11.14
N GLY A 119 0.30 -5.48 9.93
CA GLY A 119 1.29 -5.49 8.85
C GLY A 119 1.76 -4.08 8.46
N CYS A 120 0.82 -3.13 8.32
CA CYS A 120 1.16 -1.72 8.10
C CYS A 120 1.95 -1.12 9.27
N LEU A 121 1.58 -1.46 10.51
CA LEU A 121 2.28 -0.97 11.70
C LEU A 121 3.67 -1.58 11.83
N ASN A 122 3.83 -2.88 11.60
CA ASN A 122 5.12 -3.57 11.68
C ASN A 122 6.14 -2.97 10.71
N THR A 123 5.73 -2.79 9.45
CA THR A 123 6.60 -2.21 8.41
C THR A 123 6.92 -0.75 8.69
N PHE A 124 5.94 0.02 9.18
CA PHE A 124 6.14 1.41 9.59
C PHE A 124 7.17 1.51 10.71
N GLN A 125 7.01 0.71 11.77
CA GLN A 125 7.93 0.70 12.92
C GLN A 125 9.35 0.28 12.55
N ALA A 126 9.50 -0.61 11.57
CA ALA A 126 10.81 -1.04 11.10
C ALA A 126 11.48 0.02 10.20
N VAL A 127 10.72 0.70 9.34
CA VAL A 127 11.26 1.61 8.32
C VAL A 127 11.51 3.02 8.86
N VAL A 128 10.60 3.56 9.67
CA VAL A 128 10.65 4.97 10.10
C VAL A 128 11.94 5.36 10.84
N PRO A 129 12.57 4.52 11.67
CA PRO A 129 13.88 4.85 12.26
C PRO A 129 14.97 5.16 11.21
N HIS A 130 14.96 4.48 10.06
CA HIS A 130 15.88 4.78 8.95
C HIS A 130 15.54 6.13 8.30
N MET A 131 14.26 6.42 8.08
CA MET A 131 13.82 7.70 7.52
C MET A 131 14.13 8.89 8.43
N LEU A 132 13.99 8.73 9.75
CA LEU A 132 14.33 9.77 10.73
C LEU A 132 15.81 10.13 10.70
N ARG A 133 16.70 9.13 10.61
CA ARG A 133 18.16 9.36 10.47
C ARG A 133 18.53 10.10 9.19
N GLN A 134 17.69 10.00 8.15
CA GLN A 134 17.90 10.63 6.85
C GLN A 134 17.17 11.97 6.70
N GLU A 135 16.33 12.33 7.69
CA GLU A 135 15.44 13.51 7.67
C GLU A 135 14.56 13.56 6.40
N TYR A 136 14.24 12.38 5.84
CA TYR A 136 13.42 12.25 4.64
C TYR A 136 12.70 10.90 4.63
N GLY A 137 11.41 10.93 4.35
CA GLY A 137 10.60 9.73 4.18
C GLY A 137 9.25 10.00 3.52
N ARG A 138 8.77 9.00 2.78
CA ARG A 138 7.44 8.97 2.16
C ARG A 138 6.77 7.65 2.50
N VAL A 139 5.72 7.70 3.26
CA VAL A 139 4.94 6.51 3.63
C VAL A 139 3.55 6.60 2.99
N LEU A 140 3.16 5.53 2.32
CA LEU A 140 1.83 5.38 1.74
C LEU A 140 1.19 4.07 2.20
N HIS A 141 0.02 4.19 2.81
CA HIS A 141 -0.80 3.05 3.19
C HIS A 141 -1.93 2.83 2.18
N PHE A 142 -2.17 1.59 1.78
CA PHE A 142 -3.34 1.24 0.99
C PHE A 142 -4.55 1.00 1.90
N ALA A 143 -5.38 2.02 2.00
CA ALA A 143 -6.74 1.94 2.52
C ALA A 143 -7.69 1.34 1.46
N SER A 144 -8.92 1.75 1.43
CA SER A 144 -9.94 1.39 0.44
C SER A 144 -11.13 2.32 0.59
N ILE A 145 -11.91 2.46 -0.47
CA ILE A 145 -13.25 3.04 -0.39
C ILE A 145 -14.11 2.34 0.66
N SER A 146 -13.90 1.03 0.85
CA SER A 146 -14.58 0.24 1.89
C SER A 146 -14.27 0.70 3.32
N GLY A 147 -13.10 1.32 3.54
CA GLY A 147 -12.75 1.92 4.84
C GLY A 147 -13.43 3.27 5.08
N LYS A 148 -13.90 3.94 4.04
CA LYS A 148 -14.64 5.22 4.13
C LYS A 148 -16.15 4.99 4.25
N GLU A 149 -16.72 4.17 3.37
CA GLU A 149 -18.16 3.97 3.27
C GLU A 149 -18.68 2.74 4.03
N GLY A 150 -17.82 1.75 4.25
CA GLY A 150 -18.25 0.40 4.65
C GLY A 150 -18.92 -0.34 3.48
N ASN A 151 -18.57 -1.60 3.29
CA ASN A 151 -19.25 -2.47 2.34
C ASN A 151 -20.01 -3.56 3.10
N ALA A 152 -21.33 -3.65 2.87
CA ALA A 152 -22.13 -4.73 3.44
C ALA A 152 -21.55 -6.10 3.05
N GLY A 153 -21.48 -7.01 4.02
CA GLY A 153 -20.89 -8.33 3.83
C GLY A 153 -19.36 -8.38 3.88
N MET A 154 -18.68 -7.28 4.22
CA MET A 154 -17.21 -7.17 4.28
C MET A 154 -16.75 -6.53 5.59
N LEU A 155 -17.28 -6.98 6.74
CA LEU A 155 -17.02 -6.35 8.03
C LEU A 155 -15.53 -6.26 8.35
N ALA A 156 -14.81 -7.39 8.33
CA ALA A 156 -13.39 -7.44 8.67
C ALA A 156 -12.56 -6.52 7.77
N TYR A 157 -12.76 -6.59 6.46
CA TYR A 157 -12.05 -5.77 5.51
C TYR A 157 -12.32 -4.27 5.70
N SER A 158 -13.60 -3.88 5.75
CA SER A 158 -13.99 -2.48 5.92
C SER A 158 -13.44 -1.90 7.22
N THR A 159 -13.56 -2.64 8.33
CA THR A 159 -13.00 -2.25 9.63
C THR A 159 -11.48 -2.08 9.55
N SER A 160 -10.77 -3.03 8.93
CA SER A 160 -9.31 -2.94 8.80
C SER A 160 -8.88 -1.72 7.97
N LYS A 161 -9.59 -1.42 6.89
CA LYS A 161 -9.25 -0.27 6.03
C LYS A 161 -9.64 1.07 6.65
N ALA A 162 -10.68 1.12 7.48
CA ALA A 162 -10.99 2.28 8.33
C ALA A 162 -9.91 2.50 9.41
N ALA A 163 -9.39 1.43 10.02
CA ALA A 163 -8.29 1.50 10.97
C ALA A 163 -7.00 2.05 10.33
N VAL A 164 -6.69 1.65 9.09
CA VAL A 164 -5.55 2.19 8.32
C VAL A 164 -5.70 3.69 8.07
N ILE A 165 -6.91 4.17 7.75
CA ILE A 165 -7.18 5.62 7.61
C ILE A 165 -6.94 6.35 8.93
N GLY A 166 -7.42 5.80 10.05
CA GLY A 166 -7.19 6.38 11.38
C GLY A 166 -5.70 6.43 11.74
N MET A 167 -4.98 5.32 11.53
CA MET A 167 -3.53 5.23 11.75
C MET A 167 -2.76 6.26 10.91
N THR A 168 -3.11 6.43 9.64
CA THR A 168 -2.50 7.43 8.75
C THR A 168 -2.61 8.85 9.30
N LYS A 169 -3.78 9.20 9.84
CA LYS A 169 -4.01 10.55 10.42
C LYS A 169 -3.13 10.81 11.63
N VAL A 170 -2.96 9.82 12.50
CA VAL A 170 -2.10 9.92 13.69
C VAL A 170 -0.64 10.05 13.27
N GLN A 171 -0.15 9.11 12.49
CA GLN A 171 1.24 9.09 12.02
C GLN A 171 1.59 10.35 11.22
N GLY A 172 0.70 10.83 10.35
CA GLY A 172 0.92 12.07 9.59
C GLY A 172 1.13 13.29 10.49
N LYS A 173 0.42 13.38 11.62
CA LYS A 173 0.59 14.46 12.60
C LYS A 173 1.86 14.30 13.43
N GLU A 174 2.18 13.08 13.87
CA GLU A 174 3.34 12.80 14.71
C GLU A 174 4.66 13.10 13.99
N TYR A 175 4.72 12.84 12.68
CA TYR A 175 5.95 12.97 11.89
C TYR A 175 6.02 14.23 11.02
N ALA A 176 5.03 15.12 11.05
CA ALA A 176 4.95 16.31 10.20
C ALA A 176 6.18 17.24 10.29
N GLY A 177 6.86 17.30 11.44
CA GLY A 177 8.05 18.11 11.66
C GLY A 177 9.38 17.47 11.27
N THR A 178 9.39 16.24 10.73
CA THR A 178 10.61 15.42 10.58
C THR A 178 11.08 15.23 9.14
N GLY A 179 10.46 15.87 8.16
CA GLY A 179 10.71 15.62 6.73
C GLY A 179 10.02 14.35 6.20
N ILE A 180 9.29 13.62 7.06
CA ILE A 180 8.53 12.42 6.70
C ILE A 180 7.07 12.82 6.46
N THR A 181 6.48 12.36 5.35
CA THR A 181 5.03 12.44 5.13
C THR A 181 4.42 11.05 5.16
N VAL A 182 3.24 10.93 5.77
CA VAL A 182 2.48 9.70 5.87
C VAL A 182 1.09 9.93 5.33
N ASN A 183 0.74 9.25 4.25
CA ASN A 183 -0.56 9.38 3.59
C ASN A 183 -1.18 8.00 3.34
N ALA A 184 -2.44 7.99 2.98
CA ALA A 184 -3.14 6.80 2.49
C ALA A 184 -3.75 7.05 1.11
N ILE A 185 -4.03 5.98 0.39
CA ILE A 185 -4.86 5.99 -0.81
C ILE A 185 -6.06 5.07 -0.59
N ALA A 186 -7.24 5.50 -1.01
CA ALA A 186 -8.50 4.76 -0.92
C ALA A 186 -9.05 4.45 -2.31
N PRO A 187 -8.56 3.40 -2.98
CA PRO A 187 -9.10 3.02 -4.29
C PRO A 187 -10.51 2.47 -4.17
N ALA A 188 -11.34 2.72 -5.19
CA ALA A 188 -12.51 1.92 -5.49
C ALA A 188 -12.07 0.61 -6.20
N VAL A 189 -12.91 0.07 -7.07
CA VAL A 189 -12.56 -1.15 -7.80
C VAL A 189 -11.54 -0.84 -8.89
N ILE A 190 -10.40 -1.53 -8.82
CA ILE A 190 -9.32 -1.40 -9.81
C ILE A 190 -9.25 -2.71 -10.61
N LEU A 191 -9.22 -2.63 -11.94
CA LEU A 191 -9.05 -3.78 -12.80
C LEU A 191 -7.69 -4.44 -12.55
N THR A 192 -7.74 -5.70 -12.15
CA THR A 192 -6.60 -6.59 -12.03
C THR A 192 -6.92 -7.88 -12.80
N GLU A 193 -5.97 -8.78 -12.92
CA GLU A 193 -6.14 -10.04 -13.66
C GLU A 193 -7.33 -10.88 -13.16
N ILE A 194 -7.66 -10.79 -11.87
CA ILE A 194 -8.82 -11.48 -11.27
C ILE A 194 -10.15 -11.02 -11.90
N HIS A 195 -10.24 -9.77 -12.35
CA HIS A 195 -11.48 -9.24 -12.94
C HIS A 195 -11.72 -9.74 -14.37
N THR A 196 -10.71 -10.27 -15.06
CA THR A 196 -10.87 -10.82 -16.42
C THR A 196 -11.71 -12.09 -16.46
N ILE A 197 -11.85 -12.76 -15.31
CA ILE A 197 -12.64 -13.99 -15.15
C ILE A 197 -13.95 -13.76 -14.40
N MET A 198 -14.26 -12.52 -14.02
CA MET A 198 -15.52 -12.19 -13.32
C MET A 198 -16.70 -12.10 -14.29
N PRO A 199 -17.90 -12.54 -13.87
CA PRO A 199 -19.11 -12.34 -14.64
C PRO A 199 -19.40 -10.84 -14.88
N GLU A 200 -19.86 -10.50 -16.08
CA GLU A 200 -20.17 -9.12 -16.47
C GLU A 200 -21.17 -8.44 -15.51
N ALA A 201 -22.16 -9.18 -15.04
CA ALA A 201 -23.13 -8.69 -14.05
C ALA A 201 -22.47 -8.24 -12.75
N GLN A 202 -21.40 -8.91 -12.31
CA GLN A 202 -20.66 -8.54 -11.10
C GLN A 202 -19.81 -7.28 -11.33
N ILE A 203 -19.16 -7.18 -12.49
CA ILE A 203 -18.43 -5.98 -12.89
C ILE A 203 -19.39 -4.78 -12.95
N LYS A 204 -20.56 -4.97 -13.57
CA LYS A 204 -21.60 -3.93 -13.66
C LYS A 204 -22.07 -3.50 -12.26
N TYR A 205 -22.35 -4.43 -11.35
CA TYR A 205 -22.74 -4.09 -9.98
C TYR A 205 -21.69 -3.21 -9.27
N MET A 206 -20.41 -3.51 -9.47
CA MET A 206 -19.32 -2.73 -8.87
C MET A 206 -19.18 -1.34 -9.50
N THR A 207 -19.32 -1.24 -10.83
CA THR A 207 -19.18 0.02 -11.57
C THR A 207 -20.40 0.92 -11.45
N ASP A 208 -21.60 0.38 -11.21
CA ASP A 208 -22.81 1.18 -11.01
C ASP A 208 -22.71 2.14 -9.83
N LYS A 209 -21.90 1.80 -8.81
CA LYS A 209 -21.62 2.66 -7.66
C LYS A 209 -20.57 3.75 -7.96
N ILE A 210 -19.87 3.66 -9.08
CA ILE A 210 -18.83 4.61 -9.48
C ILE A 210 -19.43 5.61 -10.49
N PRO A 211 -19.43 6.93 -10.21
CA PRO A 211 -19.95 7.93 -11.14
C PRO A 211 -19.34 7.87 -12.54
N MET A 212 -18.02 7.60 -12.64
CA MET A 212 -17.33 7.43 -13.94
C MET A 212 -17.71 6.16 -14.69
N LYS A 213 -18.56 5.28 -14.12
CA LYS A 213 -19.10 4.05 -14.74
C LYS A 213 -18.04 3.07 -15.26
N ARG A 214 -16.85 3.09 -14.71
CA ARG A 214 -15.78 2.15 -15.01
C ARG A 214 -14.94 1.84 -13.77
N CYS A 215 -14.21 0.74 -13.80
CA CYS A 215 -13.14 0.49 -12.85
C CYS A 215 -11.95 1.41 -13.13
N GLY A 216 -11.15 1.69 -12.11
CA GLY A 216 -9.82 2.27 -12.29
C GLY A 216 -8.85 1.24 -12.88
N THR A 217 -7.72 1.69 -13.38
CA THR A 217 -6.64 0.84 -13.91
C THR A 217 -5.45 0.80 -12.94
N LYS A 218 -4.59 -0.20 -13.08
CA LYS A 218 -3.32 -0.29 -12.32
C LYS A 218 -2.42 0.90 -12.61
N ASP A 219 -2.39 1.39 -13.84
CA ASP A 219 -1.60 2.55 -14.25
C ASP A 219 -2.09 3.85 -13.60
N GLU A 220 -3.41 4.03 -13.46
CA GLU A 220 -3.97 5.17 -12.74
C GLU A 220 -3.59 5.15 -11.25
N VAL A 221 -3.60 3.96 -10.62
CA VAL A 221 -3.10 3.79 -9.25
C VAL A 221 -1.61 4.11 -9.17
N ALA A 222 -0.80 3.54 -10.05
CA ALA A 222 0.64 3.74 -10.03
C ALA A 222 1.02 5.22 -10.28
N ALA A 223 0.25 5.94 -11.11
CA ALA A 223 0.47 7.35 -11.40
C ALA A 223 0.24 8.24 -10.17
N ILE A 224 -0.87 8.05 -9.46
CA ILE A 224 -1.14 8.84 -8.26
C ILE A 224 -0.19 8.46 -7.11
N VAL A 225 0.18 7.19 -6.99
CA VAL A 225 1.16 6.73 -5.99
C VAL A 225 2.52 7.37 -6.23
N GLU A 226 3.02 7.41 -7.48
CA GLU A 226 4.26 8.11 -7.86
C GLU A 226 4.26 9.55 -7.35
N PHE A 227 3.17 10.29 -7.57
CA PHE A 227 3.04 11.66 -7.08
C PHE A 227 3.07 11.73 -5.55
N ILE A 228 2.27 10.91 -4.85
CA ILE A 228 2.15 10.95 -3.39
C ILE A 228 3.50 10.65 -2.70
N VAL A 229 4.31 9.75 -3.27
CA VAL A 229 5.62 9.41 -2.69
C VAL A 229 6.78 10.23 -3.26
N SER A 230 6.50 11.20 -4.11
CA SER A 230 7.49 12.12 -4.66
C SER A 230 7.81 13.28 -3.70
N PRO A 231 8.90 14.02 -3.95
CA PRO A 231 9.18 15.28 -3.25
C PRO A 231 8.12 16.37 -3.47
N GLU A 232 7.40 16.32 -4.60
CA GLU A 232 6.38 17.32 -4.97
C GLU A 232 5.17 17.31 -4.02
N ALA A 233 4.87 16.15 -3.38
CA ALA A 233 3.82 16.01 -2.38
C ALA A 233 4.26 16.38 -0.95
N SER A 234 5.31 17.20 -0.77
CA SER A 234 5.95 17.48 0.51
C SER A 234 5.08 18.24 1.53
N PHE A 235 4.01 18.90 1.08
CA PHE A 235 3.09 19.65 1.96
C PHE A 235 1.80 18.87 2.27
N THR A 236 1.76 17.57 1.97
CA THR A 236 0.59 16.73 2.22
C THR A 236 0.98 15.57 3.14
N THR A 237 0.40 15.53 4.35
CA THR A 237 0.57 14.44 5.31
C THR A 237 -0.70 14.20 6.11
N GLY A 238 -0.95 12.97 6.54
CA GLY A 238 -2.17 12.57 7.26
C GLY A 238 -3.42 12.51 6.39
N PHE A 239 -3.28 12.63 5.07
CA PHE A 239 -4.39 12.68 4.12
C PHE A 239 -4.67 11.30 3.50
N THR A 240 -5.94 11.07 3.17
CA THR A 240 -6.36 9.90 2.41
C THR A 240 -6.82 10.33 1.03
N PHE A 241 -6.02 10.01 0.03
CA PHE A 241 -6.33 10.30 -1.37
C PHE A 241 -7.41 9.35 -1.90
N ASP A 242 -8.48 9.91 -2.42
CA ASP A 242 -9.51 9.11 -3.11
C ASP A 242 -9.09 8.80 -4.54
N LEU A 243 -9.18 7.52 -4.89
CA LEU A 243 -9.07 7.05 -6.27
C LEU A 243 -10.31 6.22 -6.59
N SER A 244 -11.45 6.91 -6.65
CA SER A 244 -12.76 6.25 -6.57
C SER A 244 -13.67 6.53 -7.78
N GLY A 245 -13.20 7.30 -8.78
CA GLY A 245 -14.04 7.71 -9.91
C GLY A 245 -15.25 8.53 -9.49
N GLY A 246 -15.12 9.32 -8.41
CA GLY A 246 -16.17 10.17 -7.84
C GLY A 246 -17.09 9.47 -6.84
N ARG A 247 -16.82 8.21 -6.46
CA ARG A 247 -17.67 7.46 -5.52
C ARG A 247 -17.59 8.01 -4.09
N ALA A 248 -16.39 8.37 -3.61
CA ALA A 248 -16.24 9.08 -2.35
C ALA A 248 -15.70 10.50 -2.62
N THR A 249 -16.11 11.46 -1.79
CA THR A 249 -15.79 12.89 -1.96
C THR A 249 -15.42 13.59 -0.63
N TYR A 250 -15.07 12.82 0.42
CA TYR A 250 -14.76 13.36 1.75
C TYR A 250 -13.53 12.68 2.35
#